data_184dcd7536877d3d4a925da8c57e29e6
#
_entry.id   184dcd7536877d3d4a925da8c57e29e6
#
_cell.length_a   1.000
_cell.length_b   1.000
_cell.length_c   1.000
_cell.angle_alpha   90.00
_cell.angle_beta   90.00
_cell.angle_gamma   90.00
#
_symmetry.space_group_name_H-M   'P 1'
#
loop_
_entity.id
_entity.type
_entity.pdbx_description
1 polymer ?
#
loop_
_entity_poly.entity_id
_entity_poly.type
_entity_poly.pdbx_seq_one_letter_code
_entity_poly.pdbx_strand_id
1 'polypeptide(L)' 'MVGAERFRERATYLRQLASTERDISVKQALAAMAVRFDQFAEELEELESQREPARK' A
#
# COMPACT_ATOMS: atom_id res chain seq x y z
N MET A 1 3.48 14.93 -4.21
CA MET A 1 4.04 13.68 -4.74
C MET A 1 3.04 12.57 -4.69
N VAL A 2 3.21 11.64 -5.57
CA VAL A 2 2.20 10.60 -5.72
C VAL A 2 2.67 9.22 -5.29
N GLY A 3 3.80 9.17 -4.60
CA GLY A 3 4.35 7.88 -4.22
C GLY A 3 3.43 7.08 -3.32
N ALA A 4 2.98 7.70 -2.23
CA ALA A 4 2.11 7.00 -1.29
C ALA A 4 0.80 6.61 -1.93
N GLU A 5 0.28 7.48 -2.78
CA GLU A 5 -0.98 7.19 -3.46
C GLU A 5 -0.87 5.96 -4.34
N ARG A 6 0.25 5.84 -5.05
CA ARG A 6 0.46 4.68 -5.89
C ARG A 6 0.46 3.39 -5.10
N PHE A 7 1.12 3.42 -3.96
CA PHE A 7 1.15 2.23 -3.12
C PHE A 7 -0.24 1.89 -2.60
N ARG A 8 -1.04 2.90 -2.27
CA ARG A 8 -2.38 2.63 -1.79
C ARG A 8 -3.25 2.06 -2.89
N GLU A 9 -3.10 2.57 -4.10
CA GLU A 9 -3.84 2.04 -5.23
C GLU A 9 -3.47 0.59 -5.49
N ARG A 10 -2.20 0.28 -5.38
CA ARG A 10 -1.74 -1.07 -5.60
C ARG A 10 -2.30 -2.00 -4.52
N ALA A 11 -2.34 -1.52 -3.28
CA ALA A 11 -2.90 -2.31 -2.20
C ALA A 11 -4.37 -2.60 -2.44
N THR A 12 -5.11 -1.61 -2.90
CA THR A 12 -6.52 -1.80 -3.20
C THR A 12 -6.71 -2.83 -4.29
N TYR A 13 -5.88 -2.74 -5.33
CA TYR A 13 -5.94 -3.70 -6.43
C TYR A 13 -5.69 -5.12 -5.93
N LEU A 14 -4.68 -5.27 -5.08
CA LEU A 14 -4.37 -6.59 -4.55
C LEU A 14 -5.50 -7.14 -3.69
N ARG A 15 -6.16 -6.27 -2.93
CA ARG A 15 -7.29 -6.71 -2.14
C ARG A 15 -8.44 -7.18 -3.01
N GLN A 16 -8.66 -6.50 -4.11
CA GLN A 16 -9.70 -6.92 -5.04
C GLN A 16 -9.38 -8.26 -5.65
N LEU A 17 -8.12 -8.46 -6.03
CA LEU A 17 -7.71 -9.76 -6.54
C LEU A 17 -7.91 -10.84 -5.50
N ALA A 18 -7.55 -10.54 -4.26
CA ALA A 18 -7.68 -11.52 -3.18
C ALA A 18 -9.13 -11.91 -2.98
N SER A 19 -10.03 -10.95 -3.10
CA SER A 19 -11.44 -11.23 -2.84
C SER A 19 -12.05 -12.14 -3.89
N THR A 20 -11.49 -12.20 -5.09
CA THR A 20 -12.00 -13.06 -6.14
C THR A 20 -11.18 -14.32 -6.31
N GLU A 21 -10.08 -14.44 -5.60
CA GLU A 21 -9.21 -15.60 -5.73
C GLU A 21 -9.80 -16.78 -5.00
N ARG A 22 -9.77 -17.95 -5.62
CA ARG A 22 -10.31 -19.15 -5.03
C ARG A 22 -9.29 -19.95 -4.27
N ASP A 23 -8.04 -19.87 -4.69
CA ASP A 23 -6.97 -20.58 -4.02
C ASP A 23 -6.63 -19.88 -2.72
N ILE A 24 -6.80 -20.57 -1.60
CA ILE A 24 -6.59 -19.98 -0.28
C ILE A 24 -5.17 -19.46 -0.11
N SER A 25 -4.19 -20.23 -0.57
CA SER A 25 -2.80 -19.82 -0.44
C SER A 25 -2.53 -18.55 -1.21
N VAL A 26 -3.03 -18.48 -2.43
CA VAL A 26 -2.85 -17.29 -3.24
C VAL A 26 -3.58 -16.11 -2.65
N LYS A 27 -4.77 -16.36 -2.17
CA LYS A 27 -5.56 -15.29 -1.54
C LYS A 27 -4.82 -14.69 -0.36
N GLN A 28 -4.23 -15.54 0.48
CA GLN A 28 -3.49 -15.05 1.62
C GLN A 28 -2.24 -14.30 1.21
N ALA A 29 -1.56 -14.76 0.18
CA ALA A 29 -0.38 -14.06 -0.32
C ALA A 29 -0.74 -12.68 -0.83
N LEU A 30 -1.84 -12.59 -1.56
CA LEU A 30 -2.27 -11.29 -2.08
C LEU A 30 -2.62 -10.34 -0.96
N ALA A 31 -3.32 -10.84 0.05
CA ALA A 31 -3.68 -10.00 1.18
C ALA A 31 -2.44 -9.52 1.93
N ALA A 32 -1.46 -10.39 2.09
CA ALA A 32 -0.23 -10.02 2.77
C ALA A 32 0.52 -8.94 1.98
N MET A 33 0.54 -9.07 0.67
CA MET A 33 1.19 -8.05 -0.16
C MET A 33 0.47 -6.71 -0.04
N ALA A 34 -0.85 -6.74 0.03
CA ALA A 34 -1.60 -5.50 0.18
C ALA A 34 -1.22 -4.78 1.47
N VAL A 35 -1.06 -5.54 2.54
CA VAL A 35 -0.65 -4.95 3.81
C VAL A 35 0.72 -4.29 3.69
N ARG A 36 1.63 -4.93 3.00
CA ARG A 36 2.96 -4.37 2.82
C ARG A 36 2.92 -3.07 2.04
N PHE A 37 2.11 -3.02 1.00
CA PHE A 37 1.99 -1.79 0.22
C PHE A 37 1.38 -0.67 1.06
N ASP A 38 0.43 -0.99 1.91
CA ASP A 38 -0.12 0.01 2.81
C ASP A 38 0.95 0.54 3.77
N GLN A 39 1.79 -0.36 4.27
CA GLN A 39 2.86 0.06 5.16
C GLN A 39 3.86 0.96 4.46
N PHE A 40 4.19 0.63 3.22
CA PHE A 40 5.06 1.49 2.44
C PHE A 40 4.44 2.88 2.26
N ALA A 41 3.14 2.91 2.00
CA ALA A 41 2.47 4.19 1.83
C ALA A 41 2.55 5.02 3.09
N GLU A 42 2.34 4.39 4.23
CA GLU A 42 2.43 5.11 5.50
C GLU A 42 3.82 5.65 5.75
N GLU A 43 4.83 4.84 5.44
CA GLU A 43 6.21 5.28 5.64
C GLU A 43 6.54 6.45 4.73
N LEU A 44 6.08 6.39 3.50
CA LEU A 44 6.32 7.49 2.58
C LEU A 44 5.64 8.77 3.05
N GLU A 45 4.41 8.64 3.52
CA GLU A 45 3.70 9.80 4.03
C GLU A 45 4.40 10.41 5.23
N GLU A 46 4.94 9.57 6.07
CA GLU A 46 5.70 10.06 7.22
C GLU A 46 6.94 10.83 6.78
N LEU A 47 7.64 10.28 5.81
CA LEU A 47 8.84 10.95 5.30
C LEU A 47 8.49 12.28 4.67
N GLU A 48 7.43 12.30 3.89
CA GLU A 48 7.01 13.54 3.25
C GLU A 48 6.58 14.57 4.28
N SER A 49 5.93 14.11 5.32
CA SER A 49 5.50 14.98 6.40
C SER A 49 6.69 15.61 7.10
N GLN A 50 7.73 14.82 7.30
CA GLN A 50 8.93 15.32 7.97
C GLN A 50 9.66 16.34 7.11
N ARG A 51 9.59 16.16 5.82
CA ARG A 51 10.26 17.10 4.91
C ARG A 51 9.50 18.40 4.75
N GLU A 52 8.20 18.30 4.82
CA GLU A 52 7.33 19.45 4.56
C GLU A 52 7.60 20.62 5.48
N PRO A 53 7.64 20.40 6.79
CA PRO A 53 7.84 21.53 7.71
C PRO A 53 9.12 22.27 7.46
N ALA A 54 10.12 21.59 6.96
CA ALA A 54 11.41 22.22 6.73
C ALA A 54 11.34 23.26 5.62
N ARG A 55 10.32 23.19 4.81
CA ARG A 55 10.20 24.13 3.70
C ARG A 55 9.68 25.48 4.13
N LYS A 56 9.13 25.57 5.29
CA LYS A 56 8.69 26.87 5.79
C LYS A 56 9.83 27.67 6.28
#